data_cc9c780af0bb7d620173f42d389a17b2
#
_entry.id   cc9c780af0bb7d620173f42d389a17b2
#
_cell.length_a   1.000
_cell.length_b   1.000
_cell.length_c   1.000
_cell.angle_alpha   90.00
_cell.angle_beta   90.00
_cell.angle_gamma   90.00
#
_symmetry.space_group_name_H-M   'P 1'
#
loop_
_entity.id
_entity.type
_entity.pdbx_description
1 polymer ?
#
loop_
_entity_poly.entity_id
_entity_poly.type
_entity_poly.pdbx_seq_one_letter_code
_entity_poly.pdbx_strand_id
1 'polypeptide(L)'
;LGMVMSALNARTASWMFDWEDAGNDYEDQLYEAWETIRDVLAGAWDGRTFTHSAKDKRYRIEPDRSEWPSIFHRVPGLHLKSRQITRNGRPVPAIVPALVLSTLNTYESYRQLGYAVPFYIPKIETTDEALLVGRLLKALEAAIGVPRGTIKIEMLNERAGYAARQPQIMWILRKNLVGANVGRWDYLNSRIEMGKDDPAM
;
A
#
# COMPACT_ATOMS: atom_id res chain seq x y z
N LEU A 1 -10.35 -12.07 -5.23
CA LEU A 1 -10.28 -13.04 -4.11
C LEU A 1 -9.29 -14.18 -4.39
N GLY A 2 -9.37 -14.91 -5.52
CA GLY A 2 -8.51 -16.06 -5.80
C GLY A 2 -7.00 -15.77 -5.76
N MET A 3 -6.57 -14.59 -6.22
CA MET A 3 -5.18 -14.15 -6.14
C MET A 3 -4.73 -13.94 -4.68
N VAL A 4 -5.59 -13.37 -3.83
CA VAL A 4 -5.32 -13.19 -2.40
C VAL A 4 -5.11 -14.55 -1.73
N MET A 5 -6.00 -15.52 -1.98
CA MET A 5 -5.85 -16.88 -1.45
C MET A 5 -4.56 -17.54 -1.92
N SER A 6 -4.20 -17.38 -3.21
CA SER A 6 -2.93 -17.91 -3.74
C SER A 6 -1.71 -17.27 -3.07
N ALA A 7 -1.76 -15.97 -2.80
CA ALA A 7 -0.67 -15.26 -2.13
C ALA A 7 -0.49 -15.70 -0.66
N LEU A 8 -1.59 -15.92 0.06
CA LEU A 8 -1.55 -16.48 1.41
C LEU A 8 -0.96 -17.90 1.43
N ASN A 9 -1.28 -18.72 0.42
CA ASN A 9 -0.77 -20.08 0.28
C ASN A 9 0.69 -20.15 -0.16
N ALA A 10 1.28 -19.05 -0.64
CA ALA A 10 2.67 -19.02 -1.12
C ALA A 10 3.72 -19.15 -0.01
N ARG A 11 3.32 -19.05 1.27
CA ARG A 11 4.21 -19.18 2.45
C ARG A 11 5.43 -18.26 2.38
N THR A 12 5.26 -17.07 1.83
CA THR A 12 6.27 -16.00 1.82
C THR A 12 6.25 -15.23 3.13
N ALA A 13 7.32 -14.53 3.48
CA ALA A 13 7.34 -13.67 4.67
C ALA A 13 6.38 -12.48 4.53
N SER A 14 6.24 -11.95 3.31
CA SER A 14 5.32 -10.86 2.99
C SER A 14 4.92 -10.89 1.53
N TRP A 15 3.83 -10.22 1.19
CA TRP A 15 3.45 -9.90 -0.17
C TRP A 15 2.78 -8.52 -0.22
N MET A 16 2.76 -7.93 -1.40
CA MET A 16 2.20 -6.59 -1.60
C MET A 16 0.89 -6.67 -2.36
N PHE A 17 -0.15 -6.07 -1.79
CA PHE A 17 -1.40 -5.80 -2.47
C PHE A 17 -1.28 -4.44 -3.16
N ASP A 18 -1.42 -4.43 -4.47
CA ASP A 18 -1.14 -3.26 -5.28
C ASP A 18 -2.42 -2.51 -5.67
N TRP A 19 -2.57 -1.30 -5.14
CA TRP A 19 -3.66 -0.37 -5.45
C TRP A 19 -3.23 0.73 -6.41
N GLU A 20 -1.95 0.79 -6.81
CA GLU A 20 -1.39 1.79 -7.68
C GLU A 20 -1.30 1.29 -9.12
N ASP A 21 -0.15 0.72 -9.51
CA ASP A 21 0.14 0.40 -10.91
C ASP A 21 -0.65 -0.82 -11.45
N ALA A 22 -0.92 -1.81 -10.61
CA ALA A 22 -1.74 -2.96 -10.96
C ALA A 22 -3.18 -2.82 -10.47
N GLY A 23 -3.54 -1.68 -9.90
CA GLY A 23 -4.89 -1.32 -9.51
C GLY A 23 -5.78 -1.14 -10.73
N ASN A 24 -7.10 -1.23 -10.52
CA ASN A 24 -8.07 -0.95 -11.56
C ASN A 24 -8.31 0.57 -11.66
N ASP A 25 -8.57 1.05 -12.88
CA ASP A 25 -8.94 2.46 -13.13
C ASP A 25 -10.30 2.86 -12.53
N TYR A 26 -11.08 1.88 -12.07
CA TYR A 26 -12.38 2.08 -11.46
C TYR A 26 -12.29 2.05 -9.94
N GLU A 27 -12.55 3.17 -9.27
CA GLU A 27 -12.49 3.30 -7.81
C GLU A 27 -13.46 2.34 -7.08
N ASP A 28 -14.63 2.06 -7.62
CA ASP A 28 -15.58 1.08 -7.08
C ASP A 28 -14.97 -0.32 -6.97
N GLN A 29 -14.21 -0.75 -7.96
CA GLN A 29 -13.49 -2.03 -7.91
C GLN A 29 -12.34 -2.02 -6.90
N LEU A 30 -11.72 -0.88 -6.64
CA LEU A 30 -10.77 -0.73 -5.54
C LEU A 30 -11.47 -0.91 -4.18
N TYR A 31 -12.65 -0.35 -4.00
CA TYR A 31 -13.42 -0.54 -2.76
C TYR A 31 -13.81 -2.00 -2.54
N GLU A 32 -14.30 -2.70 -3.57
CA GLU A 32 -14.57 -4.14 -3.52
C GLU A 32 -13.33 -4.96 -3.16
N ALA A 33 -12.18 -4.57 -3.67
CA ALA A 33 -10.93 -5.24 -3.36
C ALA A 33 -10.49 -5.02 -1.90
N TRP A 34 -10.70 -3.81 -1.33
CA TRP A 34 -10.47 -3.57 0.11
C TRP A 34 -11.44 -4.38 0.98
N GLU A 35 -12.70 -4.47 0.60
CA GLU A 35 -13.67 -5.34 1.27
C GLU A 35 -13.24 -6.81 1.23
N THR A 36 -12.73 -7.27 0.09
CA THR A 36 -12.19 -8.61 -0.05
C THR A 36 -11.03 -8.86 0.94
N ILE A 37 -10.08 -7.93 1.05
CA ILE A 37 -8.98 -8.05 2.02
C ILE A 37 -9.51 -8.04 3.46
N ARG A 38 -10.42 -7.13 3.77
CA ARG A 38 -11.08 -7.07 5.09
C ARG A 38 -11.71 -8.41 5.44
N ASP A 39 -12.50 -8.96 4.54
CA ASP A 39 -13.25 -10.19 4.78
C ASP A 39 -12.33 -11.41 4.93
N VAL A 40 -11.24 -11.46 4.15
CA VAL A 40 -10.20 -12.49 4.30
C VAL A 40 -9.53 -12.36 5.67
N LEU A 41 -9.08 -11.17 6.04
CA LEU A 41 -8.43 -10.92 7.34
C LEU A 41 -9.38 -11.17 8.53
N ALA A 42 -10.66 -10.89 8.37
CA ALA A 42 -11.69 -11.16 9.39
C ALA A 42 -12.11 -12.64 9.49
N GLY A 43 -11.65 -13.52 8.56
CA GLY A 43 -11.94 -14.95 8.59
C GLY A 43 -13.18 -15.39 7.84
N ALA A 44 -13.80 -14.51 7.09
CA ALA A 44 -15.00 -14.86 6.32
C ALA A 44 -14.76 -15.99 5.29
N TRP A 45 -13.49 -16.27 4.97
CA TRP A 45 -13.07 -17.28 4.00
C TRP A 45 -12.37 -18.49 4.62
N ASP A 46 -12.25 -18.56 5.93
CA ASP A 46 -11.64 -19.70 6.62
C ASP A 46 -12.42 -20.98 6.33
N GLY A 47 -11.72 -22.00 5.87
CA GLY A 47 -12.30 -23.29 5.51
C GLY A 47 -13.20 -23.30 4.26
N ARG A 48 -13.42 -22.16 3.62
CA ARG A 48 -14.27 -22.05 2.41
C ARG A 48 -13.46 -22.20 1.12
N THR A 49 -14.13 -22.64 0.07
CA THR A 49 -13.56 -22.73 -1.28
C THR A 49 -14.18 -21.66 -2.16
N PHE A 50 -13.34 -20.87 -2.82
CA PHE A 50 -13.75 -19.96 -3.89
C PHE A 50 -13.54 -20.63 -5.24
N THR A 51 -14.57 -20.65 -6.10
CA THR A 51 -14.49 -21.17 -7.46
C THR A 51 -14.55 -20.01 -8.45
N HIS A 52 -13.50 -19.87 -9.25
CA HIS A 52 -13.46 -18.93 -10.35
C HIS A 52 -14.00 -19.60 -11.61
N SER A 53 -15.30 -19.44 -11.90
CA SER A 53 -16.01 -20.13 -12.96
C SER A 53 -15.36 -19.98 -14.34
N ALA A 54 -14.96 -18.76 -14.71
CA ALA A 54 -14.36 -18.50 -16.02
C ALA A 54 -12.98 -19.16 -16.24
N LYS A 55 -12.30 -19.60 -15.18
CA LYS A 55 -10.99 -20.28 -15.26
C LYS A 55 -11.06 -21.73 -14.81
N ASP A 56 -12.25 -22.20 -14.43
CA ASP A 56 -12.48 -23.53 -13.81
C ASP A 56 -11.45 -23.85 -12.71
N LYS A 57 -11.17 -22.83 -11.85
CA LYS A 57 -10.13 -22.91 -10.84
C LYS A 57 -10.72 -22.74 -9.45
N ARG A 58 -10.32 -23.63 -8.54
CA ARG A 58 -10.73 -23.60 -7.13
C ARG A 58 -9.57 -23.08 -6.27
N TYR A 59 -9.91 -22.27 -5.29
CA TYR A 59 -8.99 -21.67 -4.35
C TYR A 59 -9.50 -21.90 -2.92
N ARG A 60 -8.60 -22.21 -2.03
CA ARG A 60 -8.84 -22.35 -0.59
C ARG A 60 -7.62 -21.80 0.15
N ILE A 61 -7.81 -21.21 1.31
CA ILE A 61 -6.71 -20.84 2.20
C ILE A 61 -6.32 -22.10 2.97
N GLU A 62 -5.07 -22.53 2.82
CA GLU A 62 -4.53 -23.76 3.41
C GLU A 62 -3.76 -23.51 4.71
N PRO A 63 -2.90 -22.45 4.83
CA PRO A 63 -2.12 -22.23 6.05
C PRO A 63 -3.00 -21.67 7.18
N ASP A 64 -2.61 -22.03 8.39
CA ASP A 64 -3.19 -21.40 9.58
C ASP A 64 -2.87 -19.89 9.61
N ARG A 65 -3.71 -19.10 10.26
CA ARG A 65 -3.56 -17.64 10.33
C ARG A 65 -2.23 -17.19 10.92
N SER A 66 -1.65 -17.96 11.82
CA SER A 66 -0.31 -17.71 12.40
C SER A 66 0.83 -17.84 11.39
N GLU A 67 0.58 -18.51 10.26
CA GLU A 67 1.53 -18.69 9.16
C GLU A 67 1.33 -17.69 8.02
N TRP A 68 0.33 -16.80 8.14
CA TRP A 68 0.05 -15.84 7.08
C TRP A 68 1.18 -14.82 6.92
N PRO A 69 1.53 -14.46 5.70
CA PRO A 69 2.50 -13.41 5.44
C PRO A 69 1.95 -12.03 5.83
N SER A 70 2.83 -11.10 6.13
CA SER A 70 2.47 -9.69 6.23
C SER A 70 1.96 -9.20 4.87
N ILE A 71 0.79 -8.57 4.83
CA ILE A 71 0.19 -8.05 3.61
C ILE A 71 0.44 -6.55 3.54
N PHE A 72 1.37 -6.11 2.70
CA PHE A 72 1.61 -4.70 2.44
C PHE A 72 0.59 -4.15 1.45
N HIS A 73 0.06 -2.97 1.72
CA HIS A 73 -0.84 -2.24 0.83
C HIS A 73 -0.06 -1.15 0.10
N ARG A 74 0.23 -1.32 -1.20
CA ARG A 74 0.77 -0.23 -1.99
C ARG A 74 -0.37 0.72 -2.36
N VAL A 75 -0.36 1.89 -1.72
CA VAL A 75 -1.37 2.91 -1.94
C VAL A 75 -1.03 3.77 -3.16
N PRO A 76 -2.02 4.45 -3.78
CA PRO A 76 -1.76 5.40 -4.86
C PRO A 76 -0.78 6.49 -4.43
N GLY A 77 0.08 6.92 -5.35
CA GLY A 77 1.03 8.00 -5.11
C GLY A 77 0.34 9.36 -4.89
N LEU A 78 1.07 10.32 -4.31
CA LEU A 78 0.59 11.68 -4.04
C LEU A 78 0.16 12.46 -5.31
N HIS A 79 0.70 12.10 -6.47
CA HIS A 79 0.38 12.71 -7.76
C HIS A 79 -1.01 12.32 -8.28
N LEU A 80 -1.58 11.22 -7.81
CA LEU A 80 -2.90 10.73 -8.20
C LEU A 80 -4.01 11.39 -7.36
N LYS A 81 -5.14 11.65 -7.98
CA LYS A 81 -6.33 12.25 -7.35
C LYS A 81 -7.48 11.27 -7.35
N SER A 82 -8.22 11.22 -6.25
CA SER A 82 -9.47 10.47 -6.18
C SER A 82 -10.49 11.06 -7.17
N ARG A 83 -11.20 10.20 -7.88
CA ARG A 83 -12.27 10.61 -8.80
C ARG A 83 -13.61 10.79 -8.08
N GLN A 84 -13.80 10.12 -6.96
CA GLN A 84 -15.08 10.08 -6.24
C GLN A 84 -15.07 10.96 -4.98
N ILE A 85 -13.92 11.07 -4.30
CA ILE A 85 -13.84 11.82 -3.05
C ILE A 85 -13.32 13.22 -3.28
N THR A 86 -14.15 14.19 -2.92
CA THR A 86 -13.82 15.62 -3.06
C THR A 86 -13.92 16.33 -1.71
N ARG A 87 -13.16 17.41 -1.56
CA ARG A 87 -13.28 18.38 -0.49
C ARG A 87 -13.49 19.77 -1.08
N ASN A 88 -14.59 20.42 -0.76
CA ASN A 88 -14.97 21.72 -1.32
C ASN A 88 -14.97 21.71 -2.86
N GLY A 89 -15.52 20.66 -3.48
CA GLY A 89 -15.59 20.48 -4.93
C GLY A 89 -14.26 20.16 -5.63
N ARG A 90 -13.15 19.98 -4.87
CA ARG A 90 -11.84 19.61 -5.42
C ARG A 90 -11.49 18.17 -5.07
N PRO A 91 -11.03 17.35 -6.03
CA PRO A 91 -10.54 16.01 -5.74
C PRO A 91 -9.43 16.00 -4.69
N VAL A 92 -9.51 15.08 -3.73
CA VAL A 92 -8.44 14.87 -2.75
C VAL A 92 -7.33 13.96 -3.35
N PRO A 93 -6.07 14.04 -2.88
CA PRO A 93 -5.07 13.06 -3.26
C PRO A 93 -5.53 11.64 -2.96
N ALA A 94 -5.39 10.72 -3.90
CA ALA A 94 -5.92 9.35 -3.80
C ALA A 94 -5.30 8.54 -2.65
N ILE A 95 -4.08 8.88 -2.23
CA ILE A 95 -3.41 8.29 -1.07
C ILE A 95 -4.23 8.48 0.23
N VAL A 96 -4.97 9.60 0.37
CA VAL A 96 -5.72 9.90 1.60
C VAL A 96 -6.83 8.89 1.84
N PRO A 97 -7.82 8.70 0.93
CA PRO A 97 -8.83 7.67 1.13
C PRO A 97 -8.23 6.26 1.19
N ALA A 98 -7.18 5.96 0.42
CA ALA A 98 -6.52 4.66 0.46
C ALA A 98 -5.95 4.35 1.85
N LEU A 99 -5.18 5.24 2.46
CA LEU A 99 -4.66 5.07 3.82
C LEU A 99 -5.77 4.94 4.85
N VAL A 100 -6.79 5.81 4.78
CA VAL A 100 -7.89 5.84 5.75
C VAL A 100 -8.73 4.56 5.67
N LEU A 101 -9.21 4.22 4.49
CA LEU A 101 -10.10 3.07 4.29
C LEU A 101 -9.38 1.75 4.55
N SER A 102 -8.14 1.59 4.08
CA SER A 102 -7.36 0.40 4.39
C SER A 102 -7.16 0.24 5.90
N THR A 103 -6.76 1.32 6.58
CA THR A 103 -6.56 1.27 8.04
C THR A 103 -7.85 0.93 8.78
N LEU A 104 -8.94 1.63 8.51
CA LEU A 104 -10.21 1.42 9.22
C LEU A 104 -10.77 0.00 9.00
N ASN A 105 -10.60 -0.55 7.80
CA ASN A 105 -11.11 -1.88 7.47
C ASN A 105 -10.21 -3.02 7.96
N THR A 106 -8.92 -2.79 8.21
CA THR A 106 -7.97 -3.89 8.46
C THR A 106 -7.25 -3.81 9.80
N TYR A 107 -7.23 -2.64 10.46
CA TYR A 107 -6.44 -2.42 11.69
C TYR A 107 -6.70 -3.48 12.76
N GLU A 108 -7.97 -3.72 13.09
CA GLU A 108 -8.32 -4.66 14.16
C GLU A 108 -7.90 -6.10 13.82
N SER A 109 -8.09 -6.51 12.58
CA SER A 109 -7.67 -7.84 12.11
C SER A 109 -6.15 -8.01 12.16
N TYR A 110 -5.38 -7.00 11.73
CA TYR A 110 -3.92 -7.02 11.86
C TYR A 110 -3.47 -7.07 13.31
N ARG A 111 -4.12 -6.30 14.17
CA ARG A 111 -3.83 -6.30 15.61
C ARG A 111 -4.04 -7.69 16.23
N GLN A 112 -5.12 -8.38 15.87
CA GLN A 112 -5.41 -9.75 16.33
C GLN A 112 -4.40 -10.77 15.81
N LEU A 113 -3.88 -10.57 14.59
CA LEU A 113 -2.82 -11.39 14.01
C LEU A 113 -1.42 -11.05 14.55
N GLY A 114 -1.29 -10.03 15.39
CA GLY A 114 -0.01 -9.58 15.92
C GLY A 114 0.81 -8.74 14.93
N TYR A 115 0.20 -8.26 13.85
CA TYR A 115 0.86 -7.45 12.82
C TYR A 115 0.55 -5.96 12.98
N ALA A 116 1.44 -5.12 12.49
CA ALA A 116 1.14 -3.71 12.23
C ALA A 116 0.32 -3.58 10.93
N VAL A 117 -0.34 -2.43 10.70
CA VAL A 117 -0.91 -2.11 9.39
C VAL A 117 0.24 -1.67 8.48
N PRO A 118 0.63 -2.46 7.47
CA PRO A 118 1.78 -2.18 6.64
C PRO A 118 1.38 -1.54 5.32
N PHE A 119 2.02 -0.42 4.97
CA PHE A 119 1.83 0.24 3.68
C PHE A 119 3.12 0.30 2.87
N TYR A 120 2.96 0.31 1.56
CA TYR A 120 3.99 0.66 0.59
C TYR A 120 3.68 2.05 0.05
N ILE A 121 4.64 2.99 0.19
CA ILE A 121 4.47 4.38 -0.25
C ILE A 121 5.30 4.61 -1.52
N PRO A 122 4.66 4.79 -2.69
CA PRO A 122 5.33 4.96 -3.96
C PRO A 122 5.66 6.42 -4.27
N LYS A 123 6.56 6.64 -5.20
CA LYS A 123 6.78 7.86 -5.98
C LYS A 123 6.99 9.14 -5.17
N ILE A 124 7.59 9.05 -3.98
CA ILE A 124 8.04 10.21 -3.21
C ILE A 124 9.35 10.73 -3.82
N GLU A 125 9.48 12.03 -4.01
CA GLU A 125 10.64 12.68 -4.60
C GLU A 125 11.29 13.72 -3.68
N THR A 126 10.50 14.33 -2.81
CA THR A 126 10.91 15.49 -2.02
C THR A 126 10.73 15.29 -0.51
N THR A 127 11.45 16.09 0.27
CA THR A 127 11.28 16.14 1.73
C THR A 127 9.90 16.68 2.13
N ASP A 128 9.31 17.57 1.34
CA ASP A 128 7.98 18.12 1.61
C ASP A 128 6.88 17.07 1.43
N GLU A 129 6.99 16.22 0.41
CA GLU A 129 6.11 15.07 0.25
C GLU A 129 6.26 14.08 1.41
N ALA A 130 7.48 13.80 1.84
CA ALA A 130 7.73 12.96 3.01
C ALA A 130 7.13 13.56 4.30
N LEU A 131 7.23 14.88 4.49
CA LEU A 131 6.59 15.59 5.60
C LEU A 131 5.07 15.48 5.54
N LEU A 132 4.47 15.60 4.35
CA LEU A 132 3.04 15.43 4.16
C LEU A 132 2.60 14.01 4.53
N VAL A 133 3.27 12.98 4.01
CA VAL A 133 2.99 11.57 4.37
C VAL A 133 3.14 11.37 5.89
N GLY A 134 4.20 11.86 6.49
CA GLY A 134 4.41 11.78 7.94
C GLY A 134 3.29 12.44 8.77
N ARG A 135 2.73 13.56 8.29
CA ARG A 135 1.57 14.23 8.91
C ARG A 135 0.28 13.41 8.74
N LEU A 136 0.06 12.84 7.55
CA LEU A 136 -1.10 11.96 7.29
C LEU A 136 -1.08 10.75 8.22
N LEU A 137 0.06 10.04 8.32
CA LEU A 137 0.21 8.89 9.21
C LEU A 137 -0.01 9.29 10.68
N LYS A 138 0.56 10.43 11.12
CA LYS A 138 0.35 10.93 12.47
C LYS A 138 -1.12 11.23 12.75
N ALA A 139 -1.82 11.87 11.82
CA ALA A 139 -3.23 12.20 11.99
C ALA A 139 -4.09 10.94 12.03
N LEU A 140 -3.79 9.96 11.20
CA LEU A 140 -4.52 8.69 11.15
C LEU A 140 -4.33 7.89 12.44
N GLU A 141 -3.09 7.75 12.93
CA GLU A 141 -2.79 7.09 14.20
C GLU A 141 -3.51 7.76 15.37
N ALA A 142 -3.53 9.09 15.40
CA ALA A 142 -4.26 9.84 16.43
C ALA A 142 -5.78 9.62 16.32
N ALA A 143 -6.33 9.57 15.09
CA ALA A 143 -7.77 9.38 14.87
C ALA A 143 -8.26 8.00 15.30
N ILE A 144 -7.44 6.96 15.18
CA ILE A 144 -7.76 5.60 15.63
C ILE A 144 -7.29 5.32 17.08
N GLY A 145 -6.70 6.31 17.75
CA GLY A 145 -6.33 6.21 19.16
C GLY A 145 -5.11 5.31 19.45
N VAL A 146 -4.16 5.20 18.50
CA VAL A 146 -2.98 4.34 18.66
C VAL A 146 -1.67 5.14 18.80
N PRO A 147 -0.64 4.55 19.43
CA PRO A 147 0.66 5.19 19.56
C PRO A 147 1.29 5.53 18.21
N ARG A 148 2.11 6.58 18.18
CA ARG A 148 2.90 6.99 17.02
C ARG A 148 3.85 5.87 16.57
N GLY A 149 3.80 5.50 15.30
CA GLY A 149 4.61 4.42 14.72
C GLY A 149 3.92 3.05 14.74
N THR A 150 2.63 2.97 15.08
CA THR A 150 1.83 1.75 14.97
C THR A 150 1.60 1.38 13.50
N ILE A 151 1.29 2.35 12.65
CA ILE A 151 1.20 2.14 11.21
C ILE A 151 2.63 2.07 10.65
N LYS A 152 2.93 1.02 9.90
CA LYS A 152 4.25 0.79 9.30
C LYS A 152 4.24 1.09 7.81
N ILE A 153 5.36 1.62 7.33
CA ILE A 153 5.54 1.90 5.91
C ILE A 153 6.85 1.35 5.39
N GLU A 154 6.82 0.89 4.17
CA GLU A 154 7.99 0.67 3.33
C GLU A 154 8.00 1.71 2.20
N MET A 155 9.17 2.23 1.87
CA MET A 155 9.31 3.26 0.84
C MET A 155 9.82 2.64 -0.46
N LEU A 156 9.23 3.05 -1.58
CA LEU A 156 9.76 2.74 -2.90
C LEU A 156 10.79 3.80 -3.32
N ASN A 157 12.05 3.38 -3.41
CA ASN A 157 13.12 4.18 -4.04
C ASN A 157 13.06 3.96 -5.55
N GLU A 158 12.22 4.74 -6.21
CA GLU A 158 11.92 4.58 -7.63
C GLU A 158 11.91 5.91 -8.40
N ARG A 159 12.31 6.99 -7.73
CA ARG A 159 12.46 8.31 -8.36
C ARG A 159 13.84 8.87 -8.07
N ALA A 160 14.45 9.51 -9.06
CA ALA A 160 15.79 10.10 -8.90
C ALA A 160 15.81 11.16 -7.77
N GLY A 161 14.73 11.90 -7.60
CA GLY A 161 14.54 12.85 -6.50
C GLY A 161 14.63 12.19 -5.13
N TYR A 162 13.99 11.02 -4.95
CA TYR A 162 14.11 10.22 -3.73
C TYR A 162 15.55 9.78 -3.49
N ALA A 163 16.20 9.19 -4.50
CA ALA A 163 17.55 8.68 -4.37
C ALA A 163 18.53 9.75 -3.88
N ALA A 164 18.39 10.99 -4.38
CA ALA A 164 19.20 12.12 -3.98
C ALA A 164 18.95 12.61 -2.54
N ARG A 165 17.77 12.34 -1.98
CA ARG A 165 17.31 12.82 -0.66
C ARG A 165 16.97 11.69 0.31
N GLN A 166 17.32 10.46 -0.01
CA GLN A 166 16.96 9.27 0.76
C GLN A 166 17.21 9.39 2.25
N PRO A 167 18.40 9.84 2.74
CA PRO A 167 18.64 9.94 4.17
C PRO A 167 17.68 10.89 4.88
N GLN A 168 17.36 12.03 4.26
CA GLN A 168 16.46 13.03 4.82
C GLN A 168 15.02 12.52 4.84
N ILE A 169 14.56 11.91 3.76
CA ILE A 169 13.22 11.32 3.64
C ILE A 169 13.03 10.21 4.69
N MET A 170 13.99 9.29 4.79
CA MET A 170 13.97 8.21 5.77
C MET A 170 13.98 8.75 7.21
N TRP A 171 14.75 9.79 7.48
CA TRP A 171 14.76 10.42 8.81
C TRP A 171 13.42 11.05 9.17
N ILE A 172 12.77 11.74 8.23
CA ILE A 172 11.43 12.33 8.42
C ILE A 172 10.42 11.23 8.79
N LEU A 173 10.46 10.10 8.11
CA LEU A 173 9.50 9.01 8.25
C LEU A 173 9.91 7.92 9.27
N ARG A 174 11.05 8.06 9.94
CA ARG A 174 11.69 7.03 10.80
C ARG A 174 10.80 6.40 11.87
N LYS A 175 9.76 7.06 12.31
CA LYS A 175 8.83 6.51 13.32
C LYS A 175 7.95 5.39 12.76
N ASN A 176 7.63 5.47 11.49
CA ASN A 176 6.77 4.52 10.79
C ASN A 176 7.54 3.61 9.84
N LEU A 177 8.74 4.02 9.40
CA LEU A 177 9.54 3.33 8.39
C LEU A 177 10.08 1.99 8.90
N VAL A 178 9.88 0.93 8.11
CA VAL A 178 10.44 -0.41 8.38
C VAL A 178 11.42 -0.86 7.31
N GLY A 179 11.38 -0.28 6.12
CA GLY A 179 12.26 -0.65 5.03
C GLY A 179 12.15 0.28 3.82
N ALA A 180 13.00 0.02 2.85
CA ALA A 180 12.95 0.65 1.54
C ALA A 180 13.28 -0.39 0.46
N ASN A 181 12.56 -0.33 -0.65
CA ASN A 181 12.74 -1.19 -1.81
C ASN A 181 13.14 -0.34 -3.02
N VAL A 182 13.81 -0.94 -4.00
CA VAL A 182 14.20 -0.28 -5.25
C VAL A 182 13.21 -0.64 -6.35
N GLY A 183 12.48 0.36 -6.85
CA GLY A 183 11.58 0.24 -8.01
C GLY A 183 12.32 0.50 -9.31
N ARG A 184 12.85 -0.56 -9.95
CA ARG A 184 13.75 -0.45 -11.10
C ARG A 184 13.18 0.32 -12.28
N TRP A 185 11.95 0.04 -12.68
CA TRP A 185 11.38 0.59 -13.89
C TRP A 185 11.08 2.09 -13.78
N ASP A 186 10.42 2.49 -12.72
CA ASP A 186 10.15 3.90 -12.44
C ASP A 186 11.44 4.68 -12.18
N TYR A 187 12.44 4.07 -11.54
CA TYR A 187 13.74 4.70 -11.35
C TYR A 187 14.45 4.98 -12.69
N LEU A 188 14.50 4.00 -13.59
CA LEU A 188 15.08 4.17 -14.93
C LEU A 188 14.32 5.23 -15.71
N ASN A 189 12.99 5.19 -15.72
CA ASN A 189 12.17 6.21 -16.37
C ASN A 189 12.44 7.61 -15.82
N SER A 190 12.50 7.75 -14.50
CA SER A 190 12.82 9.02 -13.83
C SER A 190 14.21 9.56 -14.22
N ARG A 191 15.20 8.67 -14.41
CA ARG A 191 16.54 9.06 -14.89
C ARG A 191 16.51 9.53 -16.34
N ILE A 192 15.77 8.84 -17.20
CA ILE A 192 15.57 9.22 -18.60
C ILE A 192 14.88 10.58 -18.69
N GLU A 193 13.81 10.80 -17.91
CA GLU A 193 13.11 12.08 -17.85
C GLU A 193 14.04 13.24 -17.46
N MET A 194 14.95 13.03 -16.51
CA MET A 194 15.90 14.05 -16.07
C MET A 194 16.98 14.36 -17.10
N GLY A 195 17.37 13.36 -17.91
CA GLY A 195 18.44 13.49 -18.87
C GLY A 195 18.00 13.70 -20.31
N LYS A 196 16.71 13.71 -20.60
CA LYS A 196 16.18 13.72 -21.99
C LYS A 196 16.65 14.90 -22.85
N ASP A 197 17.02 16.02 -22.24
CA ASP A 197 17.49 17.22 -22.92
C ASP A 197 19.03 17.38 -22.82
N ASP A 198 19.72 16.41 -22.23
CA ASP A 198 21.18 16.40 -22.10
C ASP A 198 21.81 15.60 -23.26
N PRO A 199 22.53 16.24 -24.17
CA PRO A 199 23.12 15.55 -25.32
C PRO A 199 24.24 14.56 -24.94
N ALA A 200 24.66 14.50 -23.69
CA ALA A 200 25.68 13.58 -23.17
C ALA A 200 25.09 12.31 -22.53
N MET A 201 23.76 12.17 -22.49
CA MET A 201 23.05 11.00 -21.95
C MET A 201 22.52 10.06 -23.00
#